data_8711f91644ac04a646a77fa93a0230f1
#
_entry.id   8711f91644ac04a646a77fa93a0230f1
#
_cell.length_a   1.000
_cell.length_b   1.000
_cell.length_c   1.000
_cell.angle_alpha   90.00
_cell.angle_beta   90.00
_cell.angle_gamma   90.00
#
_symmetry.space_group_name_H-M   'P 1'
#
loop_
_entity.id
_entity.type
_entity.pdbx_description
1 polymer ?
#
loop_
_entity_poly.entity_id
_entity_poly.type
_entity_poly.pdbx_seq_one_letter_code
_entity_poly.pdbx_strand_id
1 'polypeptide(L)'
;MNKKTITTILFAFVVVAGQAQTKNYSIHGNLSEVVKATAKQGMSFDSVTIVNTATNNVISRSTIQDGVFTINGTIDKPLYALLCIWSSAEVNGDRKSKRSRIPIIIEAGDIIFDGNRQTPVISGTPLNDMLSDVISKRNTPNYTESLKVLAIQHKDDVAAIPLLLMLDDNMTEPDVILSLINQSCAEVQYHPNIVKVKKKAEAALSQKEGEMFKDFAVEFNGKTIRLSDYVGRGKYVLVDFWASWCSSCRQEIPNLIALYEKYKDKEFLVLGVAVQDKIEDSQKAISDMQIPYPQILNSEKIATNIYGIDALPETILFSPDGNIIARGLHGKDIDNQLQKLF
;
A
#
# COMPACT_ATOMS: atom_id res chain seq x y z
N MET A 1 21.12 14.78 75.70
CA MET A 1 20.04 14.31 74.75
C MET A 1 19.92 15.36 73.66
N ASN A 2 20.56 15.13 72.50
CA ASN A 2 20.52 16.09 71.36
C ASN A 2 19.39 15.64 70.41
N LYS A 3 18.37 16.49 70.27
CA LYS A 3 17.32 16.33 69.23
C LYS A 3 17.88 16.86 67.93
N LYS A 4 18.11 15.99 66.93
CA LYS A 4 18.37 16.37 65.54
C LYS A 4 17.04 16.65 64.86
N THR A 5 16.85 17.91 64.47
CA THR A 5 15.71 18.34 63.66
C THR A 5 16.04 17.99 62.20
N ILE A 6 15.26 17.10 61.57
CA ILE A 6 15.37 16.76 60.14
C ILE A 6 14.44 17.74 59.42
N THR A 7 15.01 18.65 58.63
CA THR A 7 14.29 19.55 57.75
C THR A 7 14.04 18.82 56.44
N THR A 8 12.81 18.41 56.19
CA THR A 8 12.39 17.82 54.89
C THR A 8 12.16 18.96 53.89
N ILE A 9 13.05 19.07 52.90
CA ILE A 9 12.91 20.01 51.79
C ILE A 9 11.99 19.34 50.76
N LEU A 10 10.76 19.83 50.64
CA LEU A 10 9.81 19.42 49.62
C LEU A 10 10.16 20.12 48.31
N PHE A 11 10.72 19.41 47.35
CA PHE A 11 10.85 19.89 45.98
C PHE A 11 9.50 19.82 45.29
N ALA A 12 8.82 20.93 45.12
CA ALA A 12 7.66 21.02 44.26
C ALA A 12 8.12 21.02 42.79
N PHE A 13 7.92 19.90 42.11
CA PHE A 13 8.00 19.86 40.66
C PHE A 13 6.83 20.64 40.08
N VAL A 14 7.06 21.84 39.63
CA VAL A 14 6.12 22.59 38.80
C VAL A 14 6.20 21.95 37.39
N VAL A 15 5.29 21.02 37.10
CA VAL A 15 5.06 20.59 35.71
C VAL A 15 4.37 21.74 35.01
N VAL A 16 5.14 22.55 34.29
CA VAL A 16 4.62 23.50 33.32
C VAL A 16 4.09 22.64 32.16
N ALA A 17 2.80 22.28 32.23
CA ALA A 17 2.10 21.77 31.06
C ALA A 17 2.07 22.89 30.04
N GLY A 18 3.00 22.91 29.08
CA GLY A 18 2.95 23.78 27.94
C GLY A 18 1.65 23.48 27.20
N GLN A 19 0.68 24.39 27.29
CA GLN A 19 -0.53 24.32 26.45
C GLN A 19 -0.02 24.42 24.99
N ALA A 20 -0.22 23.37 24.21
CA ALA A 20 0.02 23.42 22.78
C ALA A 20 -0.83 24.56 22.20
N GLN A 21 -0.17 25.56 21.64
CA GLN A 21 -0.86 26.72 21.09
C GLN A 21 -1.52 26.32 19.78
N THR A 22 -2.84 26.20 19.79
CA THR A 22 -3.66 25.92 18.61
C THR A 22 -3.42 26.98 17.53
N LYS A 23 -3.08 26.55 16.32
CA LYS A 23 -2.81 27.43 15.17
C LYS A 23 -3.93 27.31 14.16
N ASN A 24 -4.24 28.40 13.46
CA ASN A 24 -5.25 28.41 12.41
C ASN A 24 -4.68 27.88 11.10
N TYR A 25 -5.53 27.18 10.34
CA TYR A 25 -5.31 26.86 8.93
C TYR A 25 -6.54 27.24 8.10
N SER A 26 -6.32 27.53 6.83
CA SER A 26 -7.36 27.62 5.82
C SER A 26 -6.98 26.79 4.59
N ILE A 27 -7.97 26.20 3.91
CA ILE A 27 -7.77 25.50 2.64
C ILE A 27 -8.65 26.16 1.61
N HIS A 28 -8.04 26.72 0.57
CA HIS A 28 -8.72 27.33 -0.56
C HIS A 28 -8.57 26.46 -1.78
N GLY A 29 -9.68 25.87 -2.25
CA GLY A 29 -9.68 24.95 -3.39
C GLY A 29 -10.33 25.55 -4.62
N ASN A 30 -9.71 25.31 -5.79
CA ASN A 30 -10.21 25.71 -7.08
C ASN A 30 -10.14 24.54 -8.08
N LEU A 31 -11.29 24.14 -8.61
CA LEU A 31 -11.48 23.16 -9.70
C LEU A 31 -12.50 23.68 -10.72
N SER A 32 -12.63 25.02 -10.85
CA SER A 32 -13.65 25.65 -11.70
C SER A 32 -13.53 25.27 -13.17
N GLU A 33 -12.32 25.10 -13.70
CA GLU A 33 -12.12 24.68 -15.08
C GLU A 33 -12.51 23.22 -15.31
N VAL A 34 -12.21 22.32 -14.33
CA VAL A 34 -12.63 20.91 -14.37
C VAL A 34 -14.16 20.81 -14.32
N VAL A 35 -14.80 21.58 -13.44
CA VAL A 35 -16.26 21.64 -13.33
C VAL A 35 -16.87 22.08 -14.67
N LYS A 36 -16.38 23.15 -15.28
CA LYS A 36 -16.85 23.64 -16.60
C LYS A 36 -16.64 22.59 -17.70
N ALA A 37 -15.47 21.97 -17.75
CA ALA A 37 -15.13 21.00 -18.77
C ALA A 37 -15.99 19.73 -18.72
N THR A 38 -16.37 19.29 -17.51
CA THR A 38 -17.11 18.05 -17.28
C THR A 38 -18.63 18.24 -17.13
N ALA A 39 -19.11 19.47 -17.01
CA ALA A 39 -20.54 19.79 -16.89
C ALA A 39 -21.36 19.22 -18.07
N LYS A 40 -20.83 19.28 -19.29
CA LYS A 40 -21.47 18.74 -20.50
C LYS A 40 -21.61 17.21 -20.47
N GLN A 41 -20.84 16.53 -19.62
CA GLN A 41 -20.87 15.07 -19.41
C GLN A 41 -21.80 14.67 -18.26
N GLY A 42 -22.58 15.61 -17.72
CA GLY A 42 -23.50 15.38 -16.59
C GLY A 42 -22.78 15.14 -15.26
N MET A 43 -21.49 15.50 -15.15
CA MET A 43 -20.75 15.36 -13.90
C MET A 43 -20.95 16.58 -13.00
N SER A 44 -21.25 16.35 -11.72
CA SER A 44 -21.31 17.37 -10.66
C SER A 44 -20.23 17.10 -9.61
N PHE A 45 -19.76 18.18 -8.98
CA PHE A 45 -18.85 18.13 -7.82
C PHE A 45 -19.61 18.71 -6.62
N ASP A 46 -19.88 17.84 -5.65
CA ASP A 46 -20.88 18.14 -4.63
C ASP A 46 -20.24 18.68 -3.34
N SER A 47 -19.17 18.05 -2.89
CA SER A 47 -18.53 18.41 -1.62
C SER A 47 -17.08 17.95 -1.53
N VAL A 48 -16.37 18.54 -0.59
CA VAL A 48 -15.03 18.14 -0.18
C VAL A 48 -15.04 17.79 1.30
N THR A 49 -14.27 16.76 1.67
CA THR A 49 -14.05 16.36 3.06
C THR A 49 -12.56 16.19 3.33
N ILE A 50 -12.12 16.53 4.54
CA ILE A 50 -10.80 16.20 5.05
C ILE A 50 -10.94 14.96 5.95
N VAL A 51 -10.17 13.94 5.64
CA VAL A 51 -10.18 12.67 6.38
C VAL A 51 -8.82 12.45 7.02
N ASN A 52 -8.81 12.30 8.34
CA ASN A 52 -7.61 11.92 9.09
C ASN A 52 -7.21 10.49 8.71
N THR A 53 -5.99 10.31 8.22
CA THR A 53 -5.51 9.00 7.74
C THR A 53 -5.20 8.01 8.86
N ALA A 54 -4.95 8.48 10.07
CA ALA A 54 -4.68 7.62 11.23
C ALA A 54 -5.98 7.03 11.82
N THR A 55 -7.07 7.83 11.88
CA THR A 55 -8.33 7.43 12.51
C THR A 55 -9.44 7.10 11.51
N ASN A 56 -9.24 7.46 10.24
CA ASN A 56 -10.24 7.40 9.16
C ASN A 56 -11.50 8.26 9.43
N ASN A 57 -11.44 9.20 10.36
CA ASN A 57 -12.53 10.10 10.68
C ASN A 57 -12.53 11.33 9.77
N VAL A 58 -13.73 11.79 9.39
CA VAL A 58 -13.91 13.10 8.74
C VAL A 58 -13.70 14.20 9.78
N ILE A 59 -12.70 15.06 9.58
CA ILE A 59 -12.39 16.19 10.48
C ILE A 59 -12.99 17.51 9.99
N SER A 60 -13.28 17.62 8.69
CA SER A 60 -13.93 18.82 8.15
C SER A 60 -14.65 18.49 6.84
N ARG A 61 -15.63 19.33 6.51
CA ARG A 61 -16.42 19.25 5.27
C ARG A 61 -16.77 20.64 4.76
N SER A 62 -16.82 20.80 3.43
CA SER A 62 -17.34 21.99 2.75
C SER A 62 -18.11 21.58 1.49
N THR A 63 -19.03 22.41 1.05
CA THR A 63 -19.67 22.31 -0.27
C THR A 63 -18.77 22.93 -1.33
N ILE A 64 -18.91 22.47 -2.57
CA ILE A 64 -18.23 23.04 -3.73
C ILE A 64 -19.27 23.92 -4.46
N GLN A 65 -18.96 25.20 -4.64
CA GLN A 65 -19.81 26.15 -5.35
C GLN A 65 -19.03 26.75 -6.52
N ASP A 66 -19.54 26.59 -7.73
CA ASP A 66 -18.88 27.04 -8.97
C ASP A 66 -17.42 26.54 -9.11
N GLY A 67 -17.14 25.38 -8.55
CA GLY A 67 -15.81 24.75 -8.57
C GLY A 67 -14.86 25.28 -7.50
N VAL A 68 -15.29 26.11 -6.55
CA VAL A 68 -14.46 26.60 -5.46
C VAL A 68 -14.99 26.15 -4.11
N PHE A 69 -14.09 26.03 -3.13
CA PHE A 69 -14.43 25.72 -1.75
C PHE A 69 -13.43 26.34 -0.78
N THR A 70 -13.85 26.51 0.46
CA THR A 70 -12.99 26.92 1.57
C THR A 70 -13.27 26.05 2.79
N ILE A 71 -12.20 25.65 3.48
CA ILE A 71 -12.25 24.96 4.77
C ILE A 71 -11.35 25.73 5.74
N ASN A 72 -11.89 26.10 6.90
CA ASN A 72 -11.15 26.74 7.98
C ASN A 72 -11.15 25.82 9.20
N GLY A 73 -10.06 25.86 9.97
CA GLY A 73 -9.95 25.09 11.19
C GLY A 73 -8.75 25.49 12.04
N THR A 74 -8.57 24.73 13.10
CA THR A 74 -7.43 24.88 14.01
C THR A 74 -6.71 23.56 14.18
N ILE A 75 -5.40 23.63 14.40
CA ILE A 75 -4.55 22.45 14.56
C ILE A 75 -3.43 22.73 15.55
N ASP A 76 -3.11 21.77 16.41
CA ASP A 76 -2.02 21.88 17.38
C ASP A 76 -0.68 21.52 16.78
N LYS A 77 -0.68 20.53 15.88
CA LYS A 77 0.50 20.05 15.14
C LYS A 77 0.13 19.58 13.75
N PRO A 78 1.04 19.57 12.77
CA PRO A 78 0.76 19.08 11.43
C PRO A 78 0.16 17.67 11.44
N LEU A 79 -0.77 17.40 10.51
CA LEU A 79 -1.51 16.15 10.40
C LEU A 79 -1.54 15.68 8.96
N TYR A 80 -1.17 14.41 8.72
CA TYR A 80 -1.36 13.78 7.41
C TYR A 80 -2.84 13.38 7.22
N ALA A 81 -3.45 13.89 6.17
CA ALA A 81 -4.85 13.71 5.85
C ALA A 81 -5.08 13.42 4.37
N LEU A 82 -6.32 13.09 4.01
CA LEU A 82 -6.79 13.01 2.63
C LEU A 82 -7.82 14.10 2.39
N LEU A 83 -7.59 14.92 1.38
CA LEU A 83 -8.60 15.77 0.77
C LEU A 83 -9.42 14.89 -0.17
N CYS A 84 -10.69 14.67 0.16
CA CYS A 84 -11.59 13.81 -0.58
C CYS A 84 -12.62 14.67 -1.32
N ILE A 85 -12.60 14.64 -2.66
CA ILE A 85 -13.55 15.35 -3.51
C ILE A 85 -14.62 14.37 -3.95
N TRP A 86 -15.87 14.68 -3.70
CA TRP A 86 -17.02 13.88 -4.09
C TRP A 86 -17.60 14.44 -5.38
N SER A 87 -17.68 13.60 -6.39
CA SER A 87 -18.33 13.88 -7.67
C SER A 87 -19.37 12.83 -7.97
N SER A 88 -20.40 13.19 -8.72
CA SER A 88 -21.41 12.27 -9.20
C SER A 88 -21.65 12.50 -10.69
N ALA A 89 -22.02 11.44 -11.39
CA ALA A 89 -22.41 11.48 -12.79
C ALA A 89 -23.59 10.52 -13.03
N GLU A 90 -24.45 10.87 -13.98
CA GLU A 90 -25.49 9.97 -14.45
C GLU A 90 -24.89 9.01 -15.50
N VAL A 91 -25.00 7.71 -15.26
CA VAL A 91 -24.49 6.65 -16.16
C VAL A 91 -25.61 5.63 -16.37
N ASN A 92 -26.14 5.55 -17.60
CA ASN A 92 -27.25 4.66 -17.97
C ASN A 92 -28.52 4.82 -17.11
N GLY A 93 -28.85 6.05 -16.73
CA GLY A 93 -30.01 6.37 -15.88
C GLY A 93 -29.78 6.23 -14.38
N ASP A 94 -28.61 5.72 -13.96
CA ASP A 94 -28.23 5.63 -12.55
C ASP A 94 -27.21 6.71 -12.16
N ARG A 95 -27.43 7.38 -11.03
CA ARG A 95 -26.47 8.33 -10.46
C ARG A 95 -25.36 7.58 -9.73
N LYS A 96 -24.15 7.60 -10.29
CA LYS A 96 -22.95 7.00 -9.68
C LYS A 96 -22.07 8.07 -9.05
N SER A 97 -21.70 7.86 -7.78
CA SER A 97 -20.80 8.75 -7.05
C SER A 97 -19.38 8.22 -7.07
N LYS A 98 -18.42 9.11 -7.26
CA LYS A 98 -16.97 8.82 -7.23
C LYS A 98 -16.31 9.72 -6.19
N ARG A 99 -15.31 9.19 -5.51
CA ARG A 99 -14.48 9.91 -4.55
C ARG A 99 -13.03 9.92 -4.99
N SER A 100 -12.49 11.09 -5.30
CA SER A 100 -11.05 11.29 -5.47
C SER A 100 -10.41 11.52 -4.10
N ARG A 101 -9.23 10.96 -3.86
CA ARG A 101 -8.46 11.07 -2.62
C ARG A 101 -7.10 11.67 -2.94
N ILE A 102 -6.79 12.81 -2.34
CA ILE A 102 -5.56 13.55 -2.61
C ILE A 102 -4.82 13.71 -1.27
N PRO A 103 -3.57 13.25 -1.17
CA PRO A 103 -2.74 13.44 0.01
C PRO A 103 -2.56 14.93 0.33
N ILE A 104 -2.71 15.30 1.60
CA ILE A 104 -2.53 16.68 2.09
C ILE A 104 -1.94 16.65 3.49
N ILE A 105 -1.11 17.62 3.83
CA ILE A 105 -0.71 17.87 5.22
C ILE A 105 -1.49 19.09 5.72
N ILE A 106 -2.31 18.88 6.74
CA ILE A 106 -2.95 19.99 7.44
C ILE A 106 -1.91 20.57 8.38
N GLU A 107 -1.49 21.80 8.09
CA GLU A 107 -0.54 22.58 8.88
C GLU A 107 -1.00 24.03 8.95
N ALA A 108 -0.44 24.82 9.85
CA ALA A 108 -0.81 26.21 10.05
C ALA A 108 -0.53 27.05 8.80
N GLY A 109 -1.46 27.93 8.44
CA GLY A 109 -1.35 28.83 7.29
C GLY A 109 -2.41 28.59 6.23
N ASP A 110 -2.21 29.21 5.08
CA ASP A 110 -3.13 29.16 3.95
C ASP A 110 -2.69 28.08 2.95
N ILE A 111 -3.45 26.99 2.89
CA ILE A 111 -3.23 25.87 1.99
C ILE A 111 -4.04 26.10 0.72
N ILE A 112 -3.41 26.01 -0.43
CA ILE A 112 -4.02 26.24 -1.74
C ILE A 112 -4.13 24.91 -2.48
N PHE A 113 -5.33 24.53 -2.87
CA PHE A 113 -5.58 23.39 -3.74
C PHE A 113 -5.94 23.84 -5.16
N ASP A 114 -5.08 23.57 -6.13
CA ASP A 114 -5.34 23.78 -7.56
C ASP A 114 -5.70 22.44 -8.22
N GLY A 115 -6.99 22.21 -8.40
CA GLY A 115 -7.55 21.01 -9.05
C GLY A 115 -7.74 21.14 -10.55
N ASN A 116 -7.40 22.29 -11.15
CA ASN A 116 -7.56 22.53 -12.59
C ASN A 116 -6.44 21.94 -13.44
N ARG A 117 -5.39 21.42 -12.81
CA ARG A 117 -4.25 20.77 -13.48
C ARG A 117 -4.53 19.29 -13.70
N GLN A 118 -3.86 18.70 -14.69
CA GLN A 118 -3.91 17.26 -14.93
C GLN A 118 -3.52 16.45 -13.68
N THR A 119 -2.49 16.90 -12.95
CA THR A 119 -2.17 16.44 -11.59
C THR A 119 -2.48 17.58 -10.64
N PRO A 120 -3.43 17.41 -9.72
CA PRO A 120 -3.75 18.45 -8.72
C PRO A 120 -2.52 18.84 -7.90
N VAL A 121 -2.41 20.12 -7.57
CA VAL A 121 -1.29 20.68 -6.79
C VAL A 121 -1.82 21.19 -5.47
N ILE A 122 -1.10 20.92 -4.38
CA ILE A 122 -1.34 21.50 -3.05
C ILE A 122 -0.10 22.30 -2.67
N SER A 123 -0.30 23.55 -2.28
CA SER A 123 0.78 24.52 -2.01
C SER A 123 0.41 25.54 -0.94
N GLY A 124 1.29 26.50 -0.69
CA GLY A 124 1.05 27.64 0.20
C GLY A 124 1.55 27.43 1.62
N THR A 125 1.98 26.20 1.95
CA THR A 125 2.59 25.89 3.24
C THR A 125 3.80 24.96 3.05
N PRO A 126 4.83 25.00 3.92
CA PRO A 126 6.11 24.36 3.65
C PRO A 126 6.06 22.86 3.36
N LEU A 127 5.25 22.09 4.11
CA LEU A 127 5.20 20.63 3.91
C LEU A 127 4.38 20.26 2.66
N ASN A 128 3.36 21.04 2.32
CA ASN A 128 2.59 20.85 1.10
C ASN A 128 3.37 21.28 -0.15
N ASP A 129 4.15 22.36 -0.08
CA ASP A 129 5.04 22.79 -1.17
C ASP A 129 6.10 21.73 -1.46
N MET A 130 6.73 21.17 -0.43
CA MET A 130 7.69 20.06 -0.55
C MET A 130 7.06 18.82 -1.16
N LEU A 131 5.86 18.41 -0.70
CA LEU A 131 5.16 17.24 -1.28
C LEU A 131 4.81 17.46 -2.75
N SER A 132 4.33 18.64 -3.12
CA SER A 132 3.99 18.97 -4.50
C SER A 132 5.23 19.00 -5.40
N ASP A 133 6.34 19.52 -4.91
CA ASP A 133 7.61 19.50 -5.64
C ASP A 133 8.08 18.07 -5.91
N VAL A 134 8.10 17.21 -4.90
CA VAL A 134 8.53 15.81 -5.09
C VAL A 134 7.58 15.02 -5.98
N ILE A 135 6.26 15.22 -5.85
CA ILE A 135 5.26 14.56 -6.72
C ILE A 135 5.45 14.99 -8.18
N SER A 136 5.77 16.25 -8.44
CA SER A 136 6.03 16.75 -9.80
C SER A 136 7.19 16.05 -10.50
N LYS A 137 8.11 15.48 -9.72
CA LYS A 137 9.32 14.76 -10.19
C LYS A 137 9.12 13.24 -10.33
N ARG A 138 7.90 12.72 -10.17
CA ARG A 138 7.59 11.28 -10.13
C ARG A 138 8.15 10.48 -11.32
N ASN A 139 8.26 11.08 -12.49
CA ASN A 139 8.75 10.42 -13.71
C ASN A 139 10.23 10.73 -14.01
N THR A 140 10.99 11.27 -13.05
CA THR A 140 12.42 11.53 -13.20
C THR A 140 13.28 10.36 -12.68
N PRO A 141 14.48 10.12 -13.23
CA PRO A 141 15.35 9.02 -12.82
C PRO A 141 15.72 9.04 -11.32
N ASN A 142 15.77 10.22 -10.70
CA ASN A 142 16.21 10.40 -9.32
C ASN A 142 15.03 10.46 -8.32
N TYR A 143 13.82 10.13 -8.75
CA TYR A 143 12.62 10.28 -7.91
C TYR A 143 12.71 9.47 -6.61
N THR A 144 13.01 8.19 -6.70
CA THR A 144 13.13 7.29 -5.53
C THR A 144 14.21 7.77 -4.56
N GLU A 145 15.35 8.23 -5.07
CA GLU A 145 16.42 8.75 -4.22
C GLU A 145 16.03 10.06 -3.53
N SER A 146 15.32 10.95 -4.23
CA SER A 146 14.76 12.17 -3.63
C SER A 146 13.78 11.84 -2.51
N LEU A 147 12.93 10.82 -2.68
CA LEU A 147 12.01 10.36 -1.62
C LEU A 147 12.75 9.85 -0.38
N LYS A 148 13.83 9.07 -0.56
CA LYS A 148 14.65 8.56 0.56
C LYS A 148 15.28 9.69 1.35
N VAL A 149 15.89 10.66 0.65
CA VAL A 149 16.50 11.84 1.28
C VAL A 149 15.47 12.62 2.08
N LEU A 150 14.31 12.91 1.49
CA LEU A 150 13.23 13.64 2.18
C LEU A 150 12.66 12.84 3.36
N ALA A 151 12.48 11.52 3.23
CA ALA A 151 12.01 10.68 4.34
C ALA A 151 12.97 10.73 5.55
N ILE A 152 14.28 10.79 5.32
CA ILE A 152 15.28 10.96 6.37
C ILE A 152 15.21 12.36 6.99
N GLN A 153 15.07 13.41 6.16
CA GLN A 153 14.98 14.79 6.64
C GLN A 153 13.74 15.03 7.50
N HIS A 154 12.62 14.37 7.14
CA HIS A 154 11.32 14.48 7.81
C HIS A 154 10.99 13.32 8.75
N LYS A 155 11.97 12.51 9.14
CA LYS A 155 11.76 11.33 10.01
C LYS A 155 11.09 11.64 11.35
N ASP A 156 11.17 12.87 11.80
CA ASP A 156 10.65 13.33 13.08
C ASP A 156 9.31 14.09 12.97
N ASP A 157 8.71 14.14 11.77
CA ASP A 157 7.42 14.77 11.52
C ASP A 157 6.51 13.95 10.59
N VAL A 158 5.25 14.37 10.48
CA VAL A 158 4.21 13.61 9.74
C VAL A 158 4.44 13.56 8.23
N ALA A 159 5.31 14.40 7.67
CA ALA A 159 5.62 14.39 6.24
C ALA A 159 6.37 13.12 5.83
N ALA A 160 7.03 12.42 6.76
CA ALA A 160 7.60 11.11 6.49
C ALA A 160 6.54 10.08 6.06
N ILE A 161 5.29 10.20 6.53
CA ILE A 161 4.22 9.23 6.23
C ILE A 161 3.95 9.16 4.71
N PRO A 162 3.54 10.24 4.02
CA PRO A 162 3.32 10.18 2.58
C PRO A 162 4.58 9.84 1.79
N LEU A 163 5.77 10.26 2.23
CA LEU A 163 7.04 9.93 1.57
C LEU A 163 7.36 8.43 1.63
N LEU A 164 7.15 7.79 2.79
CA LEU A 164 7.33 6.35 2.97
C LEU A 164 6.27 5.55 2.17
N LEU A 165 5.04 6.03 2.08
CA LEU A 165 4.00 5.42 1.24
C LEU A 165 4.36 5.50 -0.25
N MET A 166 4.90 6.65 -0.70
CA MET A 166 5.38 6.80 -2.07
C MET A 166 6.60 5.91 -2.38
N LEU A 167 7.49 5.68 -1.41
CA LEU A 167 8.60 4.72 -1.54
C LEU A 167 8.09 3.29 -1.68
N ASP A 168 7.10 2.89 -0.89
CA ASP A 168 6.46 1.58 -0.99
C ASP A 168 5.79 1.37 -2.35
N ASP A 169 5.03 2.37 -2.85
CA ASP A 169 4.42 2.36 -4.18
C ASP A 169 5.44 2.27 -5.33
N ASN A 170 6.67 2.73 -5.12
CA ASN A 170 7.77 2.67 -6.10
C ASN A 170 8.64 1.41 -5.95
N MET A 171 8.14 0.36 -5.30
CA MET A 171 8.80 -0.94 -5.15
C MET A 171 10.23 -0.83 -4.58
N THR A 172 10.43 0.08 -3.61
CA THR A 172 11.70 0.20 -2.90
C THR A 172 11.97 -1.09 -2.11
N GLU A 173 13.25 -1.50 -2.06
CA GLU A 173 13.67 -2.71 -1.36
C GLU A 173 13.16 -2.74 0.10
N PRO A 174 12.61 -3.87 0.56
CA PRO A 174 11.95 -3.97 1.86
C PRO A 174 12.85 -3.63 3.05
N ASP A 175 14.13 -3.94 3.00
CA ASP A 175 15.11 -3.61 4.04
C ASP A 175 15.37 -2.11 4.14
N VAL A 176 15.41 -1.40 3.00
CA VAL A 176 15.55 0.05 2.94
C VAL A 176 14.31 0.71 3.56
N ILE A 177 13.10 0.28 3.19
CA ILE A 177 11.86 0.81 3.76
C ILE A 177 11.82 0.59 5.28
N LEU A 178 12.15 -0.62 5.75
CA LEU A 178 12.20 -0.94 7.19
C LEU A 178 13.21 -0.08 7.93
N SER A 179 14.39 0.14 7.34
CA SER A 179 15.41 1.00 7.91
C SER A 179 14.89 2.43 8.11
N LEU A 180 14.23 3.01 7.10
CA LEU A 180 13.65 4.35 7.15
C LEU A 180 12.51 4.45 8.19
N ILE A 181 11.60 3.47 8.21
CA ILE A 181 10.51 3.40 9.20
C ILE A 181 11.08 3.34 10.62
N ASN A 182 12.07 2.46 10.88
CA ASN A 182 12.63 2.27 12.21
C ASN A 182 13.41 3.50 12.71
N GLN A 183 13.90 4.35 11.81
CA GLN A 183 14.55 5.61 12.13
C GLN A 183 13.57 6.77 12.37
N SER A 184 12.31 6.59 12.01
CA SER A 184 11.28 7.63 12.14
C SER A 184 10.75 7.73 13.57
N CYS A 185 10.14 8.86 13.91
CA CYS A 185 9.52 9.06 15.22
C CYS A 185 8.31 8.10 15.44
N ALA A 186 7.90 7.94 16.70
CA ALA A 186 6.82 7.03 17.09
C ALA A 186 5.51 7.33 16.35
N GLU A 187 5.16 8.60 16.12
CA GLU A 187 3.96 8.99 15.39
C GLU A 187 3.93 8.44 13.97
N VAL A 188 5.06 8.43 13.29
CA VAL A 188 5.22 7.84 11.96
C VAL A 188 5.17 6.31 12.03
N GLN A 189 5.98 5.69 12.92
CA GLN A 189 6.07 4.23 13.03
C GLN A 189 4.74 3.56 13.36
N TYR A 190 3.91 4.17 14.22
CA TYR A 190 2.61 3.63 14.64
C TYR A 190 1.43 4.12 13.79
N HIS A 191 1.66 4.92 12.77
CA HIS A 191 0.60 5.31 11.85
C HIS A 191 0.04 4.06 11.13
N PRO A 192 -1.30 3.84 11.06
CA PRO A 192 -1.88 2.60 10.56
C PRO A 192 -1.43 2.19 9.17
N ASN A 193 -1.19 3.16 8.26
CA ASN A 193 -0.71 2.88 6.93
C ASN A 193 0.77 2.45 6.95
N ILE A 194 1.61 3.05 7.81
CA ILE A 194 3.03 2.67 7.96
C ILE A 194 3.16 1.30 8.62
N VAL A 195 2.30 0.97 9.60
CA VAL A 195 2.24 -0.39 10.18
C VAL A 195 1.95 -1.44 9.12
N LYS A 196 1.10 -1.14 8.12
CA LYS A 196 0.84 -2.06 7.00
C LYS A 196 2.09 -2.23 6.12
N VAL A 197 2.74 -1.12 5.74
CA VAL A 197 3.99 -1.13 4.97
C VAL A 197 5.07 -1.92 5.71
N LYS A 198 5.23 -1.67 7.01
CA LYS A 198 6.19 -2.40 7.85
C LYS A 198 5.95 -3.90 7.85
N LYS A 199 4.72 -4.35 8.13
CA LYS A 199 4.35 -5.77 8.10
C LYS A 199 4.60 -6.44 6.76
N LYS A 200 4.29 -5.75 5.66
CA LYS A 200 4.54 -6.21 4.31
C LYS A 200 6.04 -6.40 4.05
N ALA A 201 6.85 -5.39 4.37
CA ALA A 201 8.30 -5.45 4.21
C ALA A 201 8.94 -6.55 5.07
N GLU A 202 8.50 -6.71 6.34
CA GLU A 202 8.91 -7.81 7.22
C GLU A 202 8.53 -9.18 6.64
N ALA A 203 7.33 -9.32 6.07
CA ALA A 203 6.88 -10.54 5.41
C ALA A 203 7.76 -10.86 4.19
N ALA A 204 8.05 -9.87 3.34
CA ALA A 204 8.89 -10.04 2.17
C ALA A 204 10.32 -10.49 2.54
N LEU A 205 10.93 -9.89 3.56
CA LEU A 205 12.26 -10.28 4.04
C LEU A 205 12.29 -11.67 4.69
N SER A 206 11.20 -12.06 5.37
CA SER A 206 11.10 -13.39 5.99
C SER A 206 10.83 -14.51 5.00
N GLN A 207 10.59 -14.17 3.75
CA GLN A 207 10.31 -15.11 2.65
C GLN A 207 11.20 -14.81 1.43
N LYS A 208 12.47 -14.44 1.68
CA LYS A 208 13.50 -14.28 0.65
C LYS A 208 14.12 -15.61 0.27
N GLU A 209 14.92 -15.61 -0.78
CA GLU A 209 15.70 -16.77 -1.20
C GLU A 209 16.54 -17.33 -0.03
N GLY A 210 16.56 -18.64 0.10
CA GLY A 210 17.20 -19.39 1.19
C GLY A 210 16.34 -19.63 2.41
N GLU A 211 15.22 -18.91 2.59
CA GLU A 211 14.32 -19.10 3.73
C GLU A 211 13.37 -20.27 3.51
N MET A 212 12.97 -20.93 4.61
CA MET A 212 11.96 -21.98 4.62
C MET A 212 10.58 -21.39 4.33
N PHE A 213 9.76 -22.11 3.55
CA PHE A 213 8.37 -21.69 3.30
C PHE A 213 7.59 -21.53 4.59
N LYS A 214 6.64 -20.60 4.60
CA LYS A 214 5.63 -20.47 5.65
C LYS A 214 4.33 -21.09 5.20
N ASP A 215 3.84 -22.05 5.97
CA ASP A 215 2.58 -22.72 5.66
C ASP A 215 1.38 -21.77 5.82
N PHE A 216 0.36 -22.01 5.02
CA PHE A 216 -0.96 -21.45 5.19
C PHE A 216 -2.02 -22.49 4.85
N ALA A 217 -3.22 -22.29 5.37
CA ALA A 217 -4.35 -23.17 5.12
C ALA A 217 -5.55 -22.37 4.63
N VAL A 218 -6.33 -22.97 3.75
CA VAL A 218 -7.61 -22.45 3.27
C VAL A 218 -8.69 -23.53 3.39
N GLU A 219 -9.93 -23.10 3.60
CA GLU A 219 -11.08 -24.00 3.57
C GLU A 219 -11.74 -23.90 2.19
N PHE A 220 -11.87 -25.04 1.52
CA PHE A 220 -12.54 -25.11 0.23
C PHE A 220 -13.33 -26.42 0.10
N ASN A 221 -14.62 -26.32 -0.21
CA ASN A 221 -15.55 -27.47 -0.35
C ASN A 221 -15.52 -28.43 0.87
N GLY A 222 -15.46 -27.87 2.09
CA GLY A 222 -15.43 -28.63 3.33
C GLY A 222 -14.11 -29.37 3.61
N LYS A 223 -13.04 -29.02 2.88
CA LYS A 223 -11.69 -29.56 3.08
C LYS A 223 -10.71 -28.45 3.38
N THR A 224 -9.81 -28.68 4.34
CA THR A 224 -8.65 -27.83 4.57
C THR A 224 -7.56 -28.22 3.58
N ILE A 225 -7.09 -27.24 2.78
CA ILE A 225 -5.96 -27.40 1.85
C ILE A 225 -4.84 -26.52 2.35
N ARG A 226 -3.62 -27.06 2.39
CA ARG A 226 -2.42 -26.39 2.90
C ARG A 226 -1.38 -26.25 1.79
N LEU A 227 -0.53 -25.22 1.90
CA LEU A 227 0.66 -25.15 1.06
C LEU A 227 1.59 -26.34 1.32
N SER A 228 1.71 -26.78 2.58
CA SER A 228 2.48 -27.94 3.01
C SER A 228 1.97 -29.28 2.48
N ASP A 229 0.80 -29.34 1.84
CA ASP A 229 0.33 -30.53 1.10
C ASP A 229 1.13 -30.74 -0.17
N TYR A 230 1.81 -29.70 -0.68
CA TYR A 230 2.55 -29.68 -1.94
C TYR A 230 4.04 -29.38 -1.75
N VAL A 231 4.38 -28.34 -0.96
CA VAL A 231 5.74 -27.86 -0.73
C VAL A 231 6.41 -28.64 0.40
N GLY A 232 7.72 -28.94 0.29
CA GLY A 232 8.48 -29.72 1.27
C GLY A 232 8.15 -31.23 1.23
N ARG A 233 7.71 -31.74 0.08
CA ARG A 233 7.31 -33.16 -0.13
C ARG A 233 8.22 -33.89 -1.10
N GLY A 234 9.49 -33.47 -1.20
CA GLY A 234 10.47 -34.15 -2.04
C GLY A 234 10.48 -33.75 -3.50
N LYS A 235 9.66 -32.70 -3.87
CA LYS A 235 9.61 -32.15 -5.23
C LYS A 235 9.97 -30.69 -5.25
N TYR A 236 10.53 -30.23 -6.34
CA TYR A 236 10.57 -28.80 -6.65
C TYR A 236 9.16 -28.32 -6.96
N VAL A 237 8.72 -27.22 -6.35
CA VAL A 237 7.38 -26.67 -6.57
C VAL A 237 7.47 -25.23 -7.01
N LEU A 238 6.99 -24.94 -8.21
CA LEU A 238 6.78 -23.57 -8.68
C LEU A 238 5.36 -23.15 -8.31
N VAL A 239 5.25 -22.25 -7.36
CA VAL A 239 3.97 -21.66 -6.96
C VAL A 239 3.73 -20.38 -7.75
N ASP A 240 2.59 -20.33 -8.44
CA ASP A 240 2.10 -19.13 -9.16
C ASP A 240 0.96 -18.49 -8.37
N PHE A 241 1.19 -17.29 -7.84
CA PHE A 241 0.15 -16.48 -7.19
C PHE A 241 -0.53 -15.63 -8.25
N TRP A 242 -1.80 -15.92 -8.52
CA TRP A 242 -2.53 -15.35 -9.63
C TRP A 242 -3.98 -14.97 -9.29
N ALA A 243 -4.65 -14.28 -10.21
CA ALA A 243 -6.08 -14.00 -10.14
C ALA A 243 -6.72 -13.99 -11.53
N SER A 244 -8.01 -14.33 -11.62
CA SER A 244 -8.76 -14.37 -12.89
C SER A 244 -8.85 -13.02 -13.59
N TRP A 245 -8.92 -11.94 -12.83
CA TRP A 245 -8.96 -10.56 -13.31
C TRP A 245 -7.56 -10.00 -13.71
N CYS A 246 -6.47 -10.70 -13.38
CA CYS A 246 -5.09 -10.27 -13.66
C CYS A 246 -4.71 -10.61 -15.12
N SER A 247 -4.63 -9.62 -15.99
CA SER A 247 -4.32 -9.82 -17.42
C SER A 247 -2.93 -10.40 -17.64
N SER A 248 -1.90 -9.93 -16.92
CA SER A 248 -0.52 -10.43 -17.00
C SER A 248 -0.41 -11.87 -16.51
N CYS A 249 -1.15 -12.26 -15.46
CA CYS A 249 -1.21 -13.64 -15.00
C CYS A 249 -1.75 -14.56 -16.11
N ARG A 250 -2.85 -14.15 -16.76
CA ARG A 250 -3.44 -14.92 -17.85
C ARG A 250 -2.52 -15.08 -19.08
N GLN A 251 -1.62 -14.13 -19.29
CA GLN A 251 -0.60 -14.21 -20.34
C GLN A 251 0.54 -15.18 -19.97
N GLU A 252 0.85 -15.34 -18.67
CA GLU A 252 1.89 -16.26 -18.18
C GLU A 252 1.41 -17.71 -18.11
N ILE A 253 0.12 -17.96 -17.83
CA ILE A 253 -0.44 -19.33 -17.67
C ILE A 253 -0.09 -20.29 -18.81
N PRO A 254 -0.16 -19.92 -20.12
CA PRO A 254 0.26 -20.85 -21.19
C PRO A 254 1.72 -21.32 -21.07
N ASN A 255 2.62 -20.44 -20.64
CA ASN A 255 4.03 -20.79 -20.37
C ASN A 255 4.12 -21.79 -19.19
N LEU A 256 3.38 -21.54 -18.11
CA LEU A 256 3.34 -22.43 -16.94
C LEU A 256 2.78 -23.82 -17.30
N ILE A 257 1.76 -23.90 -18.17
CA ILE A 257 1.22 -25.16 -18.70
C ILE A 257 2.31 -25.92 -19.47
N ALA A 258 3.02 -25.21 -20.37
CA ALA A 258 4.11 -25.81 -21.14
C ALA A 258 5.24 -26.35 -20.25
N LEU A 259 5.61 -25.61 -19.20
CA LEU A 259 6.62 -26.04 -18.22
C LEU A 259 6.13 -27.23 -17.39
N TYR A 260 4.87 -27.22 -16.95
CA TYR A 260 4.26 -28.34 -16.25
C TYR A 260 4.34 -29.64 -17.09
N GLU A 261 3.96 -29.59 -18.37
CA GLU A 261 4.04 -30.73 -19.28
C GLU A 261 5.50 -31.15 -19.58
N LYS A 262 6.42 -30.17 -19.78
CA LYS A 262 7.84 -30.43 -20.07
C LYS A 262 8.56 -31.18 -18.93
N TYR A 263 8.22 -30.84 -17.68
CA TYR A 263 8.91 -31.35 -16.50
C TYR A 263 8.09 -32.34 -15.67
N LYS A 264 6.90 -32.78 -16.14
CA LYS A 264 5.97 -33.65 -15.38
C LYS A 264 6.56 -35.01 -14.94
N ASP A 265 7.51 -35.54 -15.71
CA ASP A 265 8.17 -36.82 -15.43
C ASP A 265 9.40 -36.63 -14.52
N LYS A 266 9.64 -35.40 -14.05
CA LYS A 266 10.70 -35.07 -13.11
C LYS A 266 10.09 -34.73 -11.74
N GLU A 267 10.94 -34.69 -10.71
CA GLU A 267 10.50 -34.29 -9.36
C GLU A 267 10.14 -32.78 -9.32
N PHE A 268 9.14 -32.36 -10.13
CA PHE A 268 8.68 -30.99 -10.31
C PHE A 268 7.15 -30.90 -10.33
N LEU A 269 6.64 -29.81 -9.79
CA LEU A 269 5.21 -29.49 -9.78
C LEU A 269 5.02 -27.99 -10.02
N VAL A 270 4.01 -27.62 -10.80
CA VAL A 270 3.44 -26.26 -10.81
C VAL A 270 2.19 -26.28 -9.92
N LEU A 271 2.05 -25.28 -9.06
CA LEU A 271 0.91 -25.09 -8.16
C LEU A 271 0.37 -23.67 -8.33
N GLY A 272 -0.89 -23.54 -8.72
CA GLY A 272 -1.54 -22.22 -8.72
C GLY A 272 -2.14 -21.90 -7.35
N VAL A 273 -2.02 -20.66 -6.93
CA VAL A 273 -2.66 -20.13 -5.73
C VAL A 273 -3.49 -18.89 -6.12
N ALA A 274 -4.81 -19.06 -6.19
CA ALA A 274 -5.71 -17.96 -6.50
C ALA A 274 -5.81 -17.01 -5.31
N VAL A 275 -5.47 -15.73 -5.51
CA VAL A 275 -5.42 -14.71 -4.48
C VAL A 275 -6.32 -13.51 -4.84
N GLN A 276 -6.97 -12.92 -3.83
CA GLN A 276 -7.80 -11.72 -3.99
C GLN A 276 -8.85 -11.87 -5.13
N ASP A 277 -9.40 -13.06 -5.27
CA ASP A 277 -10.30 -13.44 -6.36
C ASP A 277 -11.55 -14.15 -5.81
N LYS A 278 -12.65 -14.13 -6.57
CA LYS A 278 -13.81 -14.93 -6.26
C LYS A 278 -13.57 -16.36 -6.72
N ILE A 279 -14.07 -17.31 -5.94
CA ILE A 279 -13.91 -18.74 -6.23
C ILE A 279 -14.47 -19.09 -7.59
N GLU A 280 -15.69 -18.60 -7.91
CA GLU A 280 -16.38 -18.86 -9.15
C GLU A 280 -15.61 -18.31 -10.37
N ASP A 281 -15.04 -17.11 -10.24
CA ASP A 281 -14.27 -16.46 -11.30
C ASP A 281 -12.95 -17.22 -11.56
N SER A 282 -12.26 -17.63 -10.47
CA SER A 282 -11.05 -18.47 -10.57
C SER A 282 -11.35 -19.83 -11.19
N GLN A 283 -12.41 -20.53 -10.76
CA GLN A 283 -12.83 -21.82 -11.34
C GLN A 283 -13.16 -21.70 -12.81
N LYS A 284 -13.89 -20.62 -13.19
CA LYS A 284 -14.19 -20.36 -14.60
C LYS A 284 -12.92 -20.15 -15.41
N ALA A 285 -11.97 -19.35 -14.93
CA ALA A 285 -10.71 -19.10 -15.62
C ALA A 285 -9.87 -20.38 -15.75
N ILE A 286 -9.81 -21.23 -14.73
CA ILE A 286 -9.14 -22.55 -14.77
C ILE A 286 -9.76 -23.42 -15.89
N SER A 287 -11.07 -23.48 -15.97
CA SER A 287 -11.79 -24.24 -17.02
C SER A 287 -11.55 -23.66 -18.40
N ASP A 288 -11.73 -22.33 -18.57
CA ASP A 288 -11.60 -21.65 -19.86
C ASP A 288 -10.18 -21.78 -20.44
N MET A 289 -9.16 -21.75 -19.59
CA MET A 289 -7.76 -21.84 -19.97
C MET A 289 -7.20 -23.26 -19.91
N GLN A 290 -8.02 -24.27 -19.53
CA GLN A 290 -7.65 -25.69 -19.42
C GLN A 290 -6.39 -25.90 -18.55
N ILE A 291 -6.30 -25.25 -17.39
CA ILE A 291 -5.14 -25.34 -16.50
C ILE A 291 -5.04 -26.75 -15.90
N PRO A 292 -3.99 -27.54 -16.19
CA PRO A 292 -3.91 -28.97 -15.81
C PRO A 292 -3.29 -29.20 -14.41
N TYR A 293 -2.64 -28.19 -13.84
CA TYR A 293 -1.92 -28.34 -12.57
C TYR A 293 -2.79 -27.98 -11.36
N PRO A 294 -2.45 -28.48 -10.15
CA PRO A 294 -3.23 -28.24 -8.92
C PRO A 294 -3.41 -26.78 -8.60
N GLN A 295 -4.52 -26.48 -7.91
CA GLN A 295 -4.89 -25.12 -7.52
C GLN A 295 -5.30 -25.08 -6.05
N ILE A 296 -4.81 -24.07 -5.34
CA ILE A 296 -5.34 -23.64 -4.04
C ILE A 296 -6.26 -22.44 -4.28
N LEU A 297 -7.55 -22.63 -4.02
CA LEU A 297 -8.56 -21.58 -4.17
C LEU A 297 -8.94 -21.00 -2.80
N ASN A 298 -9.62 -19.83 -2.80
CA ASN A 298 -10.11 -19.19 -1.57
C ASN A 298 -9.01 -18.71 -0.61
N SER A 299 -7.82 -18.41 -1.13
CA SER A 299 -6.75 -17.90 -0.26
C SER A 299 -6.92 -16.42 0.11
N GLU A 300 -7.82 -15.70 -0.60
CA GLU A 300 -8.09 -14.27 -0.40
C GLU A 300 -6.78 -13.47 -0.28
N LYS A 301 -6.50 -12.91 0.93
CA LYS A 301 -5.26 -12.20 1.26
C LYS A 301 -4.31 -12.99 2.16
N ILE A 302 -4.64 -14.22 2.51
CA ILE A 302 -3.83 -15.02 3.45
C ILE A 302 -2.42 -15.23 2.88
N ALA A 303 -2.35 -15.79 1.67
CA ALA A 303 -1.07 -16.08 1.02
C ALA A 303 -0.27 -14.81 0.72
N THR A 304 -0.92 -13.76 0.16
CA THR A 304 -0.24 -12.48 -0.15
C THR A 304 0.32 -11.79 1.08
N ASN A 305 -0.40 -11.83 2.21
CA ASN A 305 0.07 -11.24 3.47
C ASN A 305 1.28 -12.01 4.06
N ILE A 306 1.30 -13.34 3.95
CA ILE A 306 2.38 -14.18 4.48
C ILE A 306 3.66 -14.01 3.66
N TYR A 307 3.52 -13.92 2.33
CA TYR A 307 4.65 -13.87 1.39
C TYR A 307 5.03 -12.44 0.96
N GLY A 308 4.33 -11.42 1.48
CA GLY A 308 4.60 -10.01 1.16
C GLY A 308 4.37 -9.69 -0.32
N ILE A 309 3.31 -10.27 -0.93
CA ILE A 309 3.01 -10.12 -2.36
C ILE A 309 2.09 -8.93 -2.57
N ASP A 310 2.52 -7.98 -3.38
CA ASP A 310 1.77 -6.76 -3.70
C ASP A 310 1.29 -6.70 -5.14
N ALA A 311 2.03 -7.31 -6.04
CA ALA A 311 1.73 -7.31 -7.46
C ALA A 311 1.57 -8.73 -7.97
N LEU A 312 0.75 -8.90 -9.00
CA LEU A 312 0.52 -10.17 -9.68
C LEU A 312 0.92 -10.05 -11.17
N PRO A 313 1.41 -11.13 -11.80
CA PRO A 313 1.71 -12.42 -11.19
C PRO A 313 2.94 -12.36 -10.27
N GLU A 314 3.01 -13.23 -9.28
CA GLU A 314 4.21 -13.51 -8.50
C GLU A 314 4.46 -15.00 -8.52
N THR A 315 5.70 -15.42 -8.76
CA THR A 315 6.10 -16.84 -8.71
C THR A 315 7.15 -17.06 -7.64
N ILE A 316 7.04 -18.20 -6.95
CA ILE A 316 8.04 -18.64 -5.99
C ILE A 316 8.41 -20.09 -6.28
N LEU A 317 9.69 -20.36 -6.50
CA LEU A 317 10.22 -21.71 -6.69
C LEU A 317 10.77 -22.24 -5.36
N PHE A 318 10.25 -23.37 -4.93
CA PHE A 318 10.66 -24.07 -3.71
C PHE A 318 11.48 -25.32 -4.03
N SER A 319 12.49 -25.59 -3.21
CA SER A 319 13.26 -26.83 -3.22
C SER A 319 12.45 -28.02 -2.66
N PRO A 320 12.91 -29.26 -2.84
CA PRO A 320 12.24 -30.45 -2.33
C PRO A 320 12.02 -30.48 -0.81
N ASP A 321 12.87 -29.81 -0.05
CA ASP A 321 12.78 -29.64 1.40
C ASP A 321 12.02 -28.38 1.83
N GLY A 322 11.58 -27.55 0.88
CA GLY A 322 10.70 -26.38 1.12
C GLY A 322 11.42 -25.05 1.27
N ASN A 323 12.72 -24.95 0.97
CA ASN A 323 13.40 -23.65 0.94
C ASN A 323 13.06 -22.89 -0.35
N ILE A 324 12.99 -21.57 -0.27
CA ILE A 324 12.79 -20.70 -1.42
C ILE A 324 14.08 -20.64 -2.24
N ILE A 325 14.01 -21.05 -3.50
CA ILE A 325 15.14 -21.02 -4.44
C ILE A 325 15.18 -19.71 -5.23
N ALA A 326 14.01 -19.24 -5.66
CA ALA A 326 13.89 -18.03 -6.44
C ALA A 326 12.49 -17.44 -6.31
N ARG A 327 12.38 -16.13 -6.56
CA ARG A 327 11.12 -15.39 -6.58
C ARG A 327 11.04 -14.49 -7.82
N GLY A 328 9.81 -14.10 -8.21
CA GLY A 328 9.55 -13.13 -9.26
C GLY A 328 10.02 -13.57 -10.65
N LEU A 329 10.15 -14.89 -10.88
CA LEU A 329 10.53 -15.42 -12.19
C LEU A 329 9.37 -15.33 -13.18
N HIS A 330 9.64 -14.91 -14.41
CA HIS A 330 8.64 -14.80 -15.48
C HIS A 330 9.17 -15.31 -16.81
N GLY A 331 8.26 -15.82 -17.65
CA GLY A 331 8.57 -16.22 -19.01
C GLY A 331 9.74 -17.19 -19.08
N LYS A 332 10.76 -16.85 -19.87
CA LYS A 332 11.94 -17.71 -20.08
C LYS A 332 12.83 -17.88 -18.85
N ASP A 333 12.77 -16.97 -17.88
CA ASP A 333 13.62 -17.04 -16.69
C ASP A 333 13.22 -18.22 -15.79
N ILE A 334 11.94 -18.63 -15.80
CA ILE A 334 11.47 -19.83 -15.12
C ILE A 334 12.17 -21.08 -15.74
N ASP A 335 12.12 -21.21 -17.06
CA ASP A 335 12.75 -22.36 -17.75
C ASP A 335 14.28 -22.36 -17.57
N ASN A 336 14.93 -21.20 -17.65
CA ASN A 336 16.35 -21.04 -17.40
C ASN A 336 16.73 -21.49 -15.98
N GLN A 337 15.91 -21.20 -14.99
CA GLN A 337 16.16 -21.64 -13.61
C GLN A 337 15.92 -23.14 -13.46
N LEU A 338 14.87 -23.70 -14.06
CA LEU A 338 14.59 -25.13 -14.03
C LEU A 338 15.67 -25.95 -14.73
N GLN A 339 16.24 -25.48 -15.85
CA GLN A 339 17.34 -26.13 -16.55
C GLN A 339 18.63 -26.28 -15.71
N LYS A 340 18.81 -25.43 -14.68
CA LYS A 340 19.94 -25.57 -13.74
C LYS A 340 19.71 -26.66 -12.70
N LEU A 341 18.46 -27.07 -12.52
CA LEU A 341 18.06 -28.04 -11.48
C LEU A 341 17.90 -29.47 -12.06
N PHE A 342 17.64 -29.60 -13.37
CA PHE A 342 17.34 -30.82 -14.09
C PHE A 342 18.24 -31.06 -15.30
#